data_224e604e7e5dbc43de4867945cf3a121
#
_entry.id   224e604e7e5dbc43de4867945cf3a121
#
_cell.length_a   1.000
_cell.length_b   1.000
_cell.length_c   1.000
_cell.angle_alpha   90.00
_cell.angle_beta   90.00
_cell.angle_gamma   90.00
#
_symmetry.space_group_name_H-M   'P 1'
#
loop_
_entity.id
_entity.type
_entity.pdbx_description
1 polymer ?
#
loop_
_entity_poly.entity_id
_entity_poly.type
_entity_poly.pdbx_seq_one_letter_code
_entity_poly.pdbx_strand_id
1 'polypeptide(L)'
;LLSVMKNAGDYNYHGGAHLVGINMEGPFISPSKKGAQAAENIMRCDYDYFCELQDAAQGLIKLVDIAPEEPGAIDFIDRVRGSVVVSIAHTAAEYDTAVEAIEHGASHATHLYNAMPPLHHRNPGVIGAVRDSEKCHAELICDGVHIHPSVIRATFAMFGAKRMILISDSMRATGLEDGEYTLGGQAVTVRGPLATLHDGTIAGSATNLMDCMRFTVRQAGIPLEEAIMCATANPAKEIGIYDEAGSISAGKRADFVLLNDDLDLSLMHI
;
A
#
# COMPACT_ATOMS: atom_id res chain seq x y z
N LEU A 1 16.02 -3.74 -9.43
CA LEU A 1 15.35 -2.67 -8.69
C LEU A 1 15.95 -1.30 -9.06
N LEU A 2 17.28 -1.14 -9.05
CA LEU A 2 17.97 0.12 -9.34
C LEU A 2 17.52 0.77 -10.67
N SER A 3 17.37 -0.01 -11.74
CA SER A 3 16.89 0.50 -13.04
C SER A 3 15.46 1.02 -12.99
N VAL A 4 14.60 0.41 -12.17
CA VAL A 4 13.22 0.86 -11.96
C VAL A 4 13.20 2.19 -11.22
N MET A 5 14.00 2.32 -10.16
CA MET A 5 14.14 3.56 -9.41
C MET A 5 14.67 4.70 -10.27
N LYS A 6 15.69 4.42 -11.09
CA LYS A 6 16.22 5.39 -12.04
C LYS A 6 15.17 5.83 -13.07
N ASN A 7 14.41 4.89 -13.64
CA ASN A 7 13.35 5.23 -14.58
C ASN A 7 12.28 6.12 -13.94
N ALA A 8 11.95 5.89 -12.67
CA ALA A 8 11.02 6.73 -11.94
C ALA A 8 11.60 8.12 -11.65
N GLY A 9 12.89 8.20 -11.25
CA GLY A 9 13.58 9.46 -11.01
C GLY A 9 13.74 10.31 -12.28
N ASP A 10 13.95 9.67 -13.43
CA ASP A 10 14.08 10.33 -14.72
C ASP A 10 12.72 10.66 -15.38
N TYR A 11 11.60 10.31 -14.72
CA TYR A 11 10.27 10.54 -15.26
C TYR A 11 9.97 12.03 -15.41
N ASN A 12 9.67 12.43 -16.65
CA ASN A 12 9.22 13.78 -16.94
C ASN A 12 7.71 13.78 -17.15
N TYR A 13 7.01 14.70 -16.49
CA TYR A 13 5.56 14.85 -16.65
C TYR A 13 5.20 15.30 -18.08
N HIS A 14 4.36 14.52 -18.75
CA HIS A 14 3.91 14.78 -20.11
C HIS A 14 2.39 14.96 -20.22
N GLY A 15 1.69 15.22 -19.11
CA GLY A 15 0.23 15.21 -19.00
C GLY A 15 -0.27 13.88 -18.44
N GLY A 16 -1.40 13.89 -17.73
CA GLY A 16 -1.97 12.76 -17.00
C GLY A 16 -1.59 12.76 -15.52
N ALA A 17 -1.44 11.57 -14.92
CA ALA A 17 -1.17 11.47 -13.49
C ALA A 17 0.27 11.91 -13.13
N HIS A 18 0.41 12.63 -12.04
CA HIS A 18 1.71 13.00 -11.48
C HIS A 18 2.29 11.85 -10.65
N LEU A 19 3.53 11.48 -10.91
CA LEU A 19 4.30 10.60 -10.03
C LEU A 19 4.77 11.44 -8.81
N VAL A 20 4.12 11.24 -7.66
CA VAL A 20 4.40 12.01 -6.44
C VAL A 20 5.30 11.28 -5.45
N GLY A 21 5.52 9.99 -5.64
CA GLY A 21 6.37 9.16 -4.79
C GLY A 21 6.30 7.69 -5.16
N ILE A 22 7.16 6.94 -4.51
CA ILE A 22 7.28 5.49 -4.64
C ILE A 22 7.02 4.88 -3.25
N ASN A 23 6.13 3.88 -3.18
CA ASN A 23 6.15 2.89 -2.12
C ASN A 23 7.11 1.77 -2.55
N MET A 24 8.20 1.59 -1.81
CA MET A 24 9.19 0.55 -2.07
C MET A 24 8.77 -0.74 -1.36
N GLU A 25 7.95 -1.55 -2.01
CA GLU A 25 7.50 -2.84 -1.51
C GLU A 25 8.56 -3.92 -1.76
N GLY A 26 9.33 -4.22 -0.73
CA GLY A 26 10.54 -5.02 -0.83
C GLY A 26 11.75 -4.19 -1.30
N PRO A 27 12.95 -4.75 -1.22
CA PRO A 27 13.30 -6.15 -1.01
C PRO A 27 13.40 -6.60 0.47
N PHE A 28 13.17 -5.72 1.44
CA PHE A 28 13.42 -5.91 2.87
C PHE A 28 12.26 -6.60 3.60
N ILE A 29 11.73 -7.64 2.98
CA ILE A 29 10.55 -8.38 3.42
C ILE A 29 10.89 -9.81 3.84
N SER A 30 9.97 -10.48 4.53
CA SER A 30 10.19 -11.86 4.99
C SER A 30 10.12 -12.87 3.84
N PRO A 31 11.13 -13.74 3.67
CA PRO A 31 11.08 -14.82 2.69
C PRO A 31 9.85 -15.73 2.86
N SER A 32 9.39 -15.90 4.12
CA SER A 32 8.23 -16.75 4.46
C SER A 32 6.89 -16.10 4.09
N LYS A 33 6.89 -14.79 3.85
CA LYS A 33 5.70 -13.97 3.55
C LYS A 33 5.83 -13.19 2.24
N LYS A 34 6.67 -13.65 1.34
CA LYS A 34 6.99 -12.98 0.08
C LYS A 34 5.79 -12.75 -0.85
N GLY A 35 4.68 -13.46 -0.65
CA GLY A 35 3.55 -13.41 -1.59
C GLY A 35 3.98 -13.76 -3.01
N ALA A 36 3.61 -12.93 -3.97
CA ALA A 36 3.97 -13.09 -5.37
C ALA A 36 5.35 -12.51 -5.74
N GLN A 37 6.14 -12.05 -4.77
CA GLN A 37 7.49 -11.56 -5.06
C GLN A 37 8.46 -12.72 -5.31
N ALA A 38 9.42 -12.54 -6.22
CA ALA A 38 10.43 -13.53 -6.55
C ALA A 38 11.44 -13.65 -5.39
N ALA A 39 11.63 -14.89 -4.89
CA ALA A 39 12.44 -15.13 -3.69
C ALA A 39 13.90 -14.66 -3.81
N GLU A 40 14.45 -14.72 -5.03
CA GLU A 40 15.82 -14.27 -5.35
C GLU A 40 16.03 -12.76 -5.21
N ASN A 41 14.95 -11.98 -5.15
CA ASN A 41 15.00 -10.53 -5.01
C ASN A 41 14.88 -10.08 -3.54
N ILE A 42 14.58 -11.00 -2.62
CA ILE A 42 14.44 -10.68 -1.20
C ILE A 42 15.82 -10.63 -0.55
N MET A 43 16.04 -9.62 0.25
CA MET A 43 17.31 -9.42 0.95
C MET A 43 17.09 -8.85 2.35
N ARG A 44 18.11 -8.94 3.17
CA ARG A 44 18.11 -8.30 4.49
C ARG A 44 18.06 -6.79 4.36
N CYS A 45 17.60 -6.13 5.41
CA CYS A 45 17.63 -4.68 5.49
C CYS A 45 19.05 -4.16 5.31
N ASP A 46 19.24 -3.31 4.33
CA ASP A 46 20.52 -2.69 3.95
C ASP A 46 20.30 -1.20 3.70
N TYR A 47 20.77 -0.40 4.64
CA TYR A 47 20.61 1.05 4.55
C TYR A 47 21.42 1.67 3.42
N ASP A 48 22.62 1.17 3.17
CA ASP A 48 23.48 1.77 2.12
C ASP A 48 22.88 1.47 0.74
N TYR A 49 22.33 0.27 0.55
CA TYR A 49 21.58 -0.05 -0.66
C TYR A 49 20.29 0.77 -0.78
N PHE A 50 19.56 1.00 0.32
CA PHE A 50 18.42 1.92 0.32
C PHE A 50 18.81 3.33 -0.12
N CYS A 51 19.93 3.87 0.37
CA CYS A 51 20.44 5.17 -0.06
C CYS A 51 20.75 5.21 -1.56
N GLU A 52 21.38 4.16 -2.10
CA GLU A 52 21.62 4.03 -3.54
C GLU A 52 20.30 4.06 -4.35
N LEU A 53 19.27 3.35 -3.87
CA LEU A 53 17.94 3.35 -4.49
C LEU A 53 17.25 4.72 -4.40
N GLN A 54 17.35 5.38 -3.25
CA GLN A 54 16.76 6.70 -3.03
C GLN A 54 17.43 7.76 -3.90
N ASP A 55 18.77 7.69 -4.04
CA ASP A 55 19.52 8.58 -4.94
C ASP A 55 19.12 8.35 -6.40
N ALA A 56 19.01 7.08 -6.82
CA ALA A 56 18.58 6.73 -8.17
C ALA A 56 17.14 7.18 -8.45
N ALA A 57 16.27 7.13 -7.46
CA ALA A 57 14.90 7.61 -7.50
C ALA A 57 14.76 9.12 -7.34
N GLN A 58 15.87 9.86 -7.20
CA GLN A 58 15.90 11.32 -6.97
C GLN A 58 15.01 11.77 -5.79
N GLY A 59 15.02 11.00 -4.71
CA GLY A 59 14.24 11.30 -3.50
C GLY A 59 12.75 10.95 -3.58
N LEU A 60 12.32 10.20 -4.57
CA LEU A 60 10.91 9.82 -4.74
C LEU A 60 10.44 8.69 -3.83
N ILE A 61 11.33 7.91 -3.18
CA ILE A 61 10.87 6.91 -2.22
C ILE A 61 10.30 7.64 -1.01
N LYS A 62 8.98 7.53 -0.82
CA LYS A 62 8.23 8.16 0.27
C LYS A 62 7.85 7.17 1.36
N LEU A 63 7.73 5.90 0.99
CA LEU A 63 7.37 4.82 1.87
C LEU A 63 8.24 3.60 1.57
N VAL A 64 8.66 2.87 2.61
CA VAL A 64 9.44 1.64 2.51
C VAL A 64 8.81 0.54 3.34
N ASP A 65 8.56 -0.60 2.71
CA ASP A 65 8.00 -1.78 3.33
C ASP A 65 9.10 -2.64 3.97
N ILE A 66 8.82 -3.10 5.19
CA ILE A 66 9.79 -3.85 5.97
C ILE A 66 9.13 -4.98 6.77
N ALA A 67 9.81 -6.12 6.86
CA ALA A 67 9.49 -7.18 7.81
C ALA A 67 10.34 -6.99 9.07
N PRO A 68 9.75 -6.55 10.19
CA PRO A 68 10.53 -6.15 11.37
C PRO A 68 11.23 -7.32 12.08
N GLU A 69 10.81 -8.55 11.84
CA GLU A 69 11.48 -9.76 12.36
C GLU A 69 12.78 -10.09 11.62
N GLU A 70 13.01 -9.51 10.45
CA GLU A 70 14.19 -9.80 9.67
C GLU A 70 15.45 -9.12 10.25
N PRO A 71 16.63 -9.79 10.17
CA PRO A 71 17.85 -9.23 10.75
C PRO A 71 18.21 -7.86 10.21
N GLY A 72 18.46 -6.90 11.10
CA GLY A 72 18.83 -5.53 10.77
C GLY A 72 17.65 -4.57 10.57
N ALA A 73 16.40 -5.06 10.67
CA ALA A 73 15.21 -4.25 10.45
C ALA A 73 15.10 -3.07 11.43
N ILE A 74 15.29 -3.30 12.71
CA ILE A 74 15.18 -2.25 13.73
C ILE A 74 16.25 -1.16 13.54
N ASP A 75 17.51 -1.54 13.29
CA ASP A 75 18.58 -0.58 12.98
C ASP A 75 18.27 0.23 11.72
N PHE A 76 17.72 -0.42 10.69
CA PHE A 76 17.28 0.25 9.48
C PHE A 76 16.16 1.26 9.76
N ILE A 77 15.13 0.88 10.54
CA ILE A 77 14.01 1.76 10.93
C ILE A 77 14.55 3.01 11.61
N ASP A 78 15.45 2.85 12.59
CA ASP A 78 16.06 3.97 13.31
C ASP A 78 16.81 4.93 12.38
N ARG A 79 17.51 4.39 11.38
CA ARG A 79 18.30 5.19 10.43
C ARG A 79 17.47 5.96 9.42
N VAL A 80 16.32 5.42 8.99
CA VAL A 80 15.44 6.08 8.00
C VAL A 80 14.31 6.89 8.61
N ARG A 81 14.10 6.75 9.92
CA ARG A 81 13.03 7.46 10.66
C ARG A 81 13.04 8.95 10.40
N GLY A 82 11.90 9.49 9.97
CA GLY A 82 11.72 10.91 9.68
C GLY A 82 12.15 11.34 8.28
N SER A 83 12.78 10.45 7.50
CA SER A 83 13.11 10.72 6.09
C SER A 83 12.10 10.09 5.12
N VAL A 84 11.58 8.91 5.48
CA VAL A 84 10.53 8.20 4.76
C VAL A 84 9.55 7.58 5.74
N VAL A 85 8.35 7.23 5.29
CA VAL A 85 7.40 6.44 6.06
C VAL A 85 7.87 4.99 6.07
N VAL A 86 8.00 4.40 7.26
CA VAL A 86 8.31 2.97 7.40
C VAL A 86 7.02 2.20 7.62
N SER A 87 6.76 1.25 6.73
CA SER A 87 5.57 0.41 6.76
C SER A 87 5.91 -1.04 7.10
N ILE A 88 5.13 -1.63 7.99
CA ILE A 88 5.21 -3.06 8.30
C ILE A 88 4.44 -3.82 7.22
N ALA A 89 5.14 -4.70 6.49
CA ALA A 89 4.59 -5.42 5.36
C ALA A 89 5.28 -6.77 5.15
N HIS A 90 4.58 -7.71 4.47
CA HIS A 90 5.16 -9.00 4.08
C HIS A 90 6.00 -9.64 5.20
N THR A 91 5.37 -9.84 6.35
CA THR A 91 6.05 -10.13 7.62
C THR A 91 5.42 -11.32 8.34
N ALA A 92 6.23 -12.09 9.03
CA ALA A 92 5.79 -13.10 10.00
C ALA A 92 5.84 -12.57 11.45
N ALA A 93 6.02 -11.25 11.64
CA ALA A 93 6.16 -10.65 12.96
C ALA A 93 4.97 -10.94 13.87
N GLU A 94 5.29 -11.31 15.10
CA GLU A 94 4.37 -11.40 16.21
C GLU A 94 4.07 -10.00 16.77
N TYR A 95 3.11 -9.91 17.69
CA TYR A 95 2.66 -8.63 18.26
C TYR A 95 3.80 -7.81 18.85
N ASP A 96 4.64 -8.41 19.71
CA ASP A 96 5.72 -7.70 20.41
C ASP A 96 6.78 -7.16 19.44
N THR A 97 7.12 -7.92 18.39
CA THR A 97 8.05 -7.48 17.34
C THR A 97 7.49 -6.31 16.54
N ALA A 98 6.19 -6.35 16.25
CA ALA A 98 5.53 -5.24 15.55
C ALA A 98 5.46 -3.99 16.45
N VAL A 99 5.20 -4.13 17.75
CA VAL A 99 5.24 -3.02 18.72
C VAL A 99 6.64 -2.42 18.79
N GLU A 100 7.69 -3.24 18.88
CA GLU A 100 9.09 -2.77 18.87
C GLU A 100 9.39 -1.93 17.61
N ALA A 101 8.99 -2.42 16.43
CA ALA A 101 9.16 -1.66 15.19
C ALA A 101 8.45 -0.30 15.21
N ILE A 102 7.23 -0.26 15.76
CA ILE A 102 6.45 0.97 15.92
C ILE A 102 7.12 1.95 16.90
N GLU A 103 7.64 1.46 18.01
CA GLU A 103 8.39 2.27 18.98
C GLU A 103 9.66 2.87 18.37
N HIS A 104 10.31 2.15 17.46
CA HIS A 104 11.48 2.62 16.73
C HIS A 104 11.15 3.57 15.56
N GLY A 105 9.90 3.60 15.08
CA GLY A 105 9.49 4.61 14.10
C GLY A 105 8.65 4.11 12.92
N ALA A 106 8.32 2.83 12.86
CA ALA A 106 7.32 2.36 11.90
C ALA A 106 5.96 2.98 12.25
N SER A 107 5.26 3.51 11.25
CA SER A 107 4.00 4.26 11.44
C SER A 107 2.92 3.86 10.45
N HIS A 108 3.15 2.80 9.70
CA HIS A 108 2.27 2.36 8.63
C HIS A 108 2.21 0.83 8.56
N ALA A 109 1.15 0.29 7.97
CA ALA A 109 1.04 -1.12 7.61
C ALA A 109 0.43 -1.26 6.21
N THR A 110 1.19 -1.83 5.31
CA THR A 110 0.79 -2.04 3.91
C THR A 110 -0.19 -3.20 3.82
N HIS A 111 -1.23 -3.04 2.98
CA HIS A 111 -2.26 -4.03 2.63
C HIS A 111 -2.62 -4.99 3.80
N LEU A 112 -3.07 -4.40 4.91
CA LEU A 112 -3.38 -5.10 6.16
C LEU A 112 -4.10 -6.44 5.92
N TYR A 113 -3.77 -7.48 6.67
CA TYR A 113 -4.17 -8.88 6.53
C TYR A 113 -3.41 -9.69 5.46
N ASN A 114 -2.93 -9.05 4.39
CA ASN A 114 -2.25 -9.75 3.30
C ASN A 114 -0.77 -9.96 3.64
N ALA A 115 -0.26 -11.15 3.35
CA ALA A 115 1.13 -11.54 3.60
C ALA A 115 1.62 -11.27 5.05
N MET A 116 0.73 -11.43 6.06
CA MET A 116 1.05 -11.31 7.49
C MET A 116 0.26 -12.35 8.31
N PRO A 117 0.60 -12.58 9.61
CA PRO A 117 -0.20 -13.42 10.49
C PRO A 117 -1.62 -12.88 10.66
N PRO A 118 -2.64 -13.75 10.76
CA PRO A 118 -4.02 -13.31 10.97
C PRO A 118 -4.22 -12.72 12.36
N LEU A 119 -5.22 -11.85 12.51
CA LEU A 119 -5.67 -11.38 13.83
C LEU A 119 -6.28 -12.55 14.61
N HIS A 120 -5.55 -13.07 15.57
CA HIS A 120 -5.99 -14.16 16.43
C HIS A 120 -6.17 -13.68 17.88
N HIS A 121 -7.20 -14.14 18.58
CA HIS A 121 -7.60 -13.64 19.90
C HIS A 121 -6.56 -13.84 21.03
N ARG A 122 -5.54 -14.64 20.84
CA ARG A 122 -4.40 -14.83 21.76
C ARG A 122 -3.06 -14.43 21.16
N ASN A 123 -3.01 -14.23 19.86
CA ASN A 123 -1.83 -13.80 19.12
C ASN A 123 -2.24 -12.79 18.05
N PRO A 124 -2.43 -11.51 18.42
CA PRO A 124 -3.03 -10.52 17.55
C PRO A 124 -2.10 -10.05 16.41
N GLY A 125 -0.81 -10.37 16.47
CA GLY A 125 0.17 -10.07 15.44
C GLY A 125 0.27 -8.59 15.10
N VAL A 126 0.71 -8.31 13.89
CA VAL A 126 0.83 -6.94 13.34
C VAL A 126 -0.48 -6.16 13.42
N ILE A 127 -1.60 -6.81 13.11
CA ILE A 127 -2.92 -6.15 13.08
C ILE A 127 -3.26 -5.59 14.46
N GLY A 128 -2.99 -6.36 15.53
CA GLY A 128 -3.19 -5.91 16.91
C GLY A 128 -2.25 -4.77 17.29
N ALA A 129 -0.97 -4.87 16.97
CA ALA A 129 0.03 -3.86 17.27
C ALA A 129 -0.31 -2.51 16.58
N VAL A 130 -0.64 -2.55 15.29
CA VAL A 130 -1.06 -1.36 14.52
C VAL A 130 -2.36 -0.78 15.07
N ARG A 131 -3.31 -1.65 15.51
CA ARG A 131 -4.57 -1.19 16.11
C ARG A 131 -4.31 -0.42 17.41
N ASP A 132 -3.43 -0.92 18.24
CA ASP A 132 -3.14 -0.32 19.58
C ASP A 132 -2.30 0.96 19.49
N SER A 133 -1.60 1.17 18.38
CA SER A 133 -0.88 2.41 18.12
C SER A 133 -1.77 3.46 17.45
N GLU A 134 -2.02 4.57 18.13
CA GLU A 134 -2.80 5.68 17.56
C GLU A 134 -2.08 6.41 16.40
N LYS A 135 -0.78 6.19 16.25
CA LYS A 135 0.08 6.86 15.24
C LYS A 135 0.14 6.11 13.94
N CYS A 136 -0.24 4.82 13.92
CA CYS A 136 -0.12 4.00 12.74
C CYS A 136 -1.33 4.14 11.82
N HIS A 137 -1.06 4.30 10.53
CA HIS A 137 -2.04 4.15 9.47
C HIS A 137 -2.02 2.72 8.91
N ALA A 138 -3.13 2.29 8.34
CA ALA A 138 -3.26 0.97 7.75
C ALA A 138 -3.91 1.03 6.38
N GLU A 139 -3.31 0.35 5.41
CA GLU A 139 -3.84 0.22 4.07
C GLU A 139 -4.81 -0.96 3.95
N LEU A 140 -5.82 -0.82 3.11
CA LEU A 140 -6.73 -1.90 2.73
C LEU A 140 -6.91 -1.98 1.22
N ILE A 141 -6.83 -3.20 0.68
CA ILE A 141 -7.23 -3.52 -0.69
C ILE A 141 -8.71 -3.90 -0.65
N CYS A 142 -9.59 -2.98 -1.01
CA CYS A 142 -11.05 -3.16 -0.93
C CYS A 142 -11.65 -3.52 -2.30
N ASP A 143 -11.12 -4.54 -2.96
CA ASP A 143 -11.52 -4.97 -4.30
C ASP A 143 -12.55 -6.11 -4.31
N GLY A 144 -12.90 -6.66 -3.14
CA GLY A 144 -13.80 -7.82 -3.00
C GLY A 144 -13.15 -9.17 -3.25
N VAL A 145 -11.86 -9.19 -3.61
CA VAL A 145 -11.03 -10.39 -3.78
C VAL A 145 -10.15 -10.60 -2.53
N HIS A 146 -9.38 -9.57 -2.15
CA HIS A 146 -8.45 -9.66 -1.04
C HIS A 146 -9.14 -9.69 0.33
N ILE A 147 -10.19 -8.89 0.52
CA ILE A 147 -10.83 -8.74 1.82
C ILE A 147 -12.35 -8.83 1.69
N HIS A 148 -12.96 -9.70 2.50
CA HIS A 148 -14.42 -9.84 2.57
C HIS A 148 -15.06 -8.55 3.13
N PRO A 149 -16.24 -8.11 2.64
CA PRO A 149 -16.90 -6.87 3.09
C PRO A 149 -17.13 -6.80 4.62
N SER A 150 -17.41 -7.92 5.25
CA SER A 150 -17.57 -8.01 6.71
C SER A 150 -16.27 -7.65 7.45
N VAL A 151 -15.11 -8.07 6.92
CA VAL A 151 -13.80 -7.75 7.50
C VAL A 151 -13.47 -6.28 7.28
N ILE A 152 -13.80 -5.71 6.11
CA ILE A 152 -13.66 -4.27 5.86
C ILE A 152 -14.43 -3.46 6.91
N ARG A 153 -15.72 -3.80 7.15
CA ARG A 153 -16.52 -3.13 8.20
C ARG A 153 -15.91 -3.25 9.59
N ALA A 154 -15.45 -4.45 9.96
CA ALA A 154 -14.81 -4.67 11.25
C ALA A 154 -13.54 -3.85 11.41
N THR A 155 -12.73 -3.75 10.35
CA THR A 155 -11.50 -2.97 10.33
C THR A 155 -11.78 -1.48 10.48
N PHE A 156 -12.74 -0.93 9.73
CA PHE A 156 -13.16 0.47 9.91
C PHE A 156 -13.68 0.75 11.34
N ALA A 157 -14.42 -0.19 11.94
CA ALA A 157 -14.86 -0.06 13.32
C ALA A 157 -13.72 -0.11 14.34
N MET A 158 -12.66 -0.89 14.08
CA MET A 158 -11.49 -1.00 14.95
C MET A 158 -10.56 0.22 14.85
N PHE A 159 -10.28 0.68 13.64
CA PHE A 159 -9.26 1.71 13.37
C PHE A 159 -9.84 3.12 13.27
N GLY A 160 -11.10 3.24 12.83
CA GLY A 160 -11.69 4.51 12.41
C GLY A 160 -11.15 5.00 11.07
N ALA A 161 -12.00 5.66 10.28
CA ALA A 161 -11.68 6.09 8.92
C ALA A 161 -10.42 7.00 8.83
N LYS A 162 -10.10 7.75 9.88
CA LYS A 162 -8.94 8.67 9.89
C LYS A 162 -7.58 7.96 9.78
N ARG A 163 -7.51 6.69 10.17
CA ARG A 163 -6.29 5.89 10.13
C ARG A 163 -6.28 4.89 8.98
N MET A 164 -7.34 4.85 8.18
CA MET A 164 -7.42 3.94 7.04
C MET A 164 -7.00 4.62 5.74
N ILE A 165 -6.30 3.89 4.90
CA ILE A 165 -5.92 4.28 3.55
C ILE A 165 -6.42 3.20 2.59
N LEU A 166 -7.16 3.60 1.56
CA LEU A 166 -7.55 2.69 0.49
C LEU A 166 -6.44 2.63 -0.56
N ILE A 167 -6.06 1.43 -0.91
CA ILE A 167 -5.15 1.13 -2.01
C ILE A 167 -5.80 0.12 -2.96
N SER A 168 -5.32 0.07 -4.17
CA SER A 168 -5.72 -0.93 -5.14
C SER A 168 -4.73 -2.08 -5.25
N ASP A 169 -3.47 -1.84 -4.92
CA ASP A 169 -2.39 -2.79 -5.19
C ASP A 169 -2.40 -3.28 -6.64
N SER A 170 -2.68 -2.34 -7.57
CA SER A 170 -2.87 -2.63 -8.98
C SER A 170 -1.58 -3.12 -9.63
N MET A 171 -1.67 -4.27 -10.31
CA MET A 171 -0.58 -4.76 -11.14
C MET A 171 -0.70 -4.25 -12.59
N ARG A 172 0.34 -4.46 -13.40
CA ARG A 172 0.45 -3.92 -14.77
C ARG A 172 -0.68 -4.33 -15.74
N ALA A 173 -1.48 -5.33 -15.43
CA ALA A 173 -2.60 -5.76 -16.25
C ALA A 173 -3.93 -5.09 -15.86
N THR A 174 -3.95 -4.21 -14.86
CA THR A 174 -5.16 -3.47 -14.49
C THR A 174 -5.70 -2.68 -15.66
N GLY A 175 -6.97 -2.88 -15.98
CA GLY A 175 -7.64 -2.24 -17.11
C GLY A 175 -7.40 -2.92 -18.47
N LEU A 176 -6.68 -4.05 -18.50
CA LEU A 176 -6.50 -4.88 -19.67
C LEU A 176 -7.50 -6.06 -19.65
N GLU A 177 -7.58 -6.78 -20.77
CA GLU A 177 -8.45 -7.95 -20.89
C GLU A 177 -7.93 -9.14 -20.07
N ASP A 178 -8.81 -10.11 -19.80
CA ASP A 178 -8.41 -11.38 -19.19
C ASP A 178 -7.32 -12.06 -20.00
N GLY A 179 -6.30 -12.63 -19.34
CA GLY A 179 -5.19 -13.24 -20.04
C GLY A 179 -3.97 -13.53 -19.18
N GLU A 180 -2.89 -13.88 -19.86
CA GLU A 180 -1.60 -14.16 -19.23
C GLU A 180 -0.70 -12.93 -19.27
N TYR A 181 -0.16 -12.58 -18.11
CA TYR A 181 0.71 -11.42 -17.91
C TYR A 181 1.96 -11.81 -17.11
N THR A 182 2.75 -10.83 -16.69
CA THR A 182 3.91 -11.06 -15.83
C THR A 182 3.97 -10.03 -14.70
N LEU A 183 4.40 -10.48 -13.52
CA LEU A 183 4.73 -9.63 -12.38
C LEU A 183 6.08 -10.06 -11.81
N GLY A 184 7.06 -9.16 -11.78
CA GLY A 184 8.39 -9.47 -11.28
C GLY A 184 9.09 -10.64 -12.02
N GLY A 185 8.78 -10.87 -13.29
CA GLY A 185 9.29 -12.01 -14.08
C GLY A 185 8.49 -13.31 -13.93
N GLN A 186 7.52 -13.38 -13.03
CA GLN A 186 6.64 -14.53 -12.84
C GLN A 186 5.39 -14.42 -13.70
N ALA A 187 4.90 -15.56 -14.25
CA ALA A 187 3.65 -15.60 -14.99
C ALA A 187 2.43 -15.43 -14.08
N VAL A 188 1.50 -14.57 -14.49
CA VAL A 188 0.27 -14.27 -13.77
C VAL A 188 -0.91 -14.44 -14.71
N THR A 189 -1.92 -15.19 -14.27
CA THR A 189 -3.21 -15.31 -14.96
C THR A 189 -4.19 -14.29 -14.38
N VAL A 190 -4.80 -13.48 -15.24
CA VAL A 190 -5.84 -12.50 -14.87
C VAL A 190 -7.19 -12.96 -15.36
N ARG A 191 -8.19 -12.97 -14.46
CA ARG A 191 -9.61 -13.26 -14.74
C ARG A 191 -10.49 -12.30 -13.96
N GLY A 192 -11.08 -11.33 -14.64
CA GLY A 192 -11.81 -10.23 -14.00
C GLY A 192 -10.90 -9.48 -13.01
N PRO A 193 -11.33 -9.26 -11.74
CA PRO A 193 -10.51 -8.57 -10.75
C PRO A 193 -9.39 -9.44 -10.13
N LEU A 194 -9.39 -10.76 -10.40
CA LEU A 194 -8.46 -11.71 -9.77
C LEU A 194 -7.21 -11.90 -10.64
N ALA A 195 -6.04 -11.69 -10.04
CA ALA A 195 -4.74 -12.00 -10.62
C ALA A 195 -4.03 -13.04 -9.74
N THR A 196 -3.55 -14.14 -10.33
CA THR A 196 -2.91 -15.24 -9.57
C THR A 196 -1.67 -15.77 -10.26
N LEU A 197 -0.71 -16.24 -9.47
CA LEU A 197 0.35 -17.13 -9.90
C LEU A 197 -0.24 -18.53 -10.22
N HIS A 198 0.57 -19.40 -10.85
CA HIS A 198 0.15 -20.77 -11.15
C HIS A 198 -0.20 -21.63 -9.92
N ASP A 199 0.37 -21.32 -8.76
CA ASP A 199 0.10 -22.01 -7.49
C ASP A 199 -1.15 -21.48 -6.77
N GLY A 200 -1.85 -20.49 -7.37
CA GLY A 200 -3.04 -19.87 -6.81
C GLY A 200 -2.76 -18.69 -5.88
N THR A 201 -1.51 -18.32 -5.64
CA THR A 201 -1.15 -17.13 -4.86
C THR A 201 -1.69 -15.89 -5.55
N ILE A 202 -2.41 -15.02 -4.82
CA ILE A 202 -2.87 -13.73 -5.35
C ILE A 202 -1.64 -12.86 -5.63
N ALA A 203 -1.63 -12.21 -6.79
CA ALA A 203 -0.47 -11.49 -7.34
C ALA A 203 -0.82 -10.03 -7.65
N GLY A 204 -1.00 -9.23 -6.60
CA GLY A 204 -1.55 -7.90 -6.69
C GLY A 204 -3.01 -7.91 -7.16
N SER A 205 -3.51 -6.76 -7.57
CA SER A 205 -4.90 -6.59 -8.02
C SER A 205 -4.97 -6.24 -9.51
N ALA A 206 -6.03 -6.69 -10.17
CA ALA A 206 -6.42 -6.20 -11.49
C ALA A 206 -7.49 -5.08 -11.39
N THR A 207 -7.73 -4.54 -10.17
CA THR A 207 -8.73 -3.53 -9.86
C THR A 207 -8.06 -2.16 -9.68
N ASN A 208 -8.71 -1.09 -10.08
CA ASN A 208 -8.25 0.27 -9.84
C ASN A 208 -8.80 0.85 -8.51
N LEU A 209 -8.19 1.94 -8.02
CA LEU A 209 -8.59 2.56 -6.75
C LEU A 209 -10.04 3.04 -6.73
N MET A 210 -10.57 3.50 -7.87
CA MET A 210 -11.95 3.95 -7.98
C MET A 210 -12.95 2.82 -7.72
N ASP A 211 -12.65 1.62 -8.25
CA ASP A 211 -13.46 0.42 -8.01
C ASP A 211 -13.35 -0.06 -6.56
N CYS A 212 -12.16 0.01 -5.96
CA CYS A 212 -11.96 -0.26 -4.53
C CYS A 212 -12.79 0.69 -3.65
N MET A 213 -12.77 2.00 -3.93
CA MET A 213 -13.58 2.96 -3.21
C MET A 213 -15.09 2.67 -3.38
N ARG A 214 -15.52 2.41 -4.62
CA ARG A 214 -16.92 2.07 -4.94
C ARG A 214 -17.37 0.78 -4.20
N PHE A 215 -16.52 -0.24 -4.16
CA PHE A 215 -16.78 -1.47 -3.41
C PHE A 215 -16.89 -1.21 -1.91
N THR A 216 -16.01 -0.38 -1.35
CA THR A 216 -16.03 0.03 0.05
C THR A 216 -17.37 0.66 0.44
N VAL A 217 -17.92 1.53 -0.41
CA VAL A 217 -19.22 2.17 -0.16
C VAL A 217 -20.37 1.20 -0.38
N ARG A 218 -20.44 0.54 -1.54
CA ARG A 218 -21.62 -0.23 -1.96
C ARG A 218 -21.74 -1.59 -1.29
N GLN A 219 -20.62 -2.28 -1.08
CA GLN A 219 -20.61 -3.64 -0.55
C GLN A 219 -20.23 -3.71 0.93
N ALA A 220 -19.29 -2.88 1.37
CA ALA A 220 -18.95 -2.82 2.79
C ALA A 220 -19.84 -1.84 3.58
N GLY A 221 -20.54 -0.90 2.92
CA GLY A 221 -21.45 0.03 3.57
C GLY A 221 -20.76 1.13 4.36
N ILE A 222 -19.51 1.44 4.01
CA ILE A 222 -18.78 2.55 4.61
C ILE A 222 -19.33 3.87 4.03
N PRO A 223 -19.55 4.92 4.84
CA PRO A 223 -19.99 6.22 4.36
C PRO A 223 -19.09 6.76 3.24
N LEU A 224 -19.71 7.38 2.22
CA LEU A 224 -18.99 7.87 1.04
C LEU A 224 -17.87 8.85 1.40
N GLU A 225 -18.16 9.79 2.31
CA GLU A 225 -17.19 10.78 2.79
C GLU A 225 -15.98 10.15 3.49
N GLU A 226 -16.17 9.04 4.20
CA GLU A 226 -15.09 8.30 4.83
C GLU A 226 -14.25 7.55 3.79
N ALA A 227 -14.90 6.89 2.82
CA ALA A 227 -14.21 6.21 1.74
C ALA A 227 -13.40 7.19 0.86
N ILE A 228 -13.96 8.37 0.55
CA ILE A 228 -13.24 9.43 -0.16
C ILE A 228 -12.03 9.90 0.65
N MET A 229 -12.21 10.17 1.95
CA MET A 229 -11.09 10.59 2.81
C MET A 229 -9.96 9.56 2.82
N CYS A 230 -10.29 8.27 2.88
CA CYS A 230 -9.31 7.18 2.85
C CYS A 230 -8.61 7.04 1.50
N ALA A 231 -9.21 7.48 0.40
CA ALA A 231 -8.63 7.43 -0.94
C ALA A 231 -7.93 8.72 -1.37
N THR A 232 -8.01 9.80 -0.57
CA THR A 232 -7.52 11.15 -0.95
C THR A 232 -6.70 11.80 0.15
N ALA A 233 -7.38 12.34 1.17
CA ALA A 233 -6.74 13.15 2.22
C ALA A 233 -5.77 12.35 3.09
N ASN A 234 -6.13 11.12 3.45
CA ASN A 234 -5.27 10.28 4.31
C ASN A 234 -3.96 9.90 3.62
N PRO A 235 -3.97 9.31 2.40
CA PRO A 235 -2.71 8.98 1.72
C PRO A 235 -1.88 10.24 1.41
N ALA A 236 -2.52 11.37 1.06
CA ALA A 236 -1.79 12.61 0.82
C ALA A 236 -1.08 13.15 2.07
N LYS A 237 -1.69 13.00 3.25
CA LYS A 237 -1.06 13.35 4.53
C LYS A 237 0.08 12.40 4.87
N GLU A 238 -0.13 11.11 4.64
CA GLU A 238 0.85 10.08 4.95
C GLU A 238 2.18 10.31 4.24
N ILE A 239 2.14 10.62 2.94
CA ILE A 239 3.36 10.86 2.16
C ILE A 239 3.78 12.33 2.07
N GLY A 240 3.15 13.22 2.85
CA GLY A 240 3.55 14.62 3.00
C GLY A 240 3.21 15.54 1.83
N ILE A 241 2.19 15.20 1.01
CA ILE A 241 1.75 16.04 -0.14
C ILE A 241 0.39 16.69 0.07
N TYR A 242 -0.13 16.68 1.31
CA TYR A 242 -1.48 17.19 1.57
C TYR A 242 -1.63 18.69 1.26
N ASP A 243 -0.57 19.46 1.31
CA ASP A 243 -0.59 20.88 0.94
C ASP A 243 -0.73 21.09 -0.58
N GLU A 244 -0.46 20.06 -1.39
CA GLU A 244 -0.57 20.11 -2.86
C GLU A 244 -1.82 19.40 -3.39
N ALA A 245 -2.27 18.30 -2.76
CA ALA A 245 -3.35 17.44 -3.25
C ALA A 245 -4.17 16.85 -2.09
N GLY A 246 -5.19 16.04 -2.41
CA GLY A 246 -5.98 15.28 -1.42
C GLY A 246 -7.15 16.04 -0.79
N SER A 247 -7.39 17.29 -1.18
CA SER A 247 -8.61 18.05 -0.83
C SER A 247 -8.86 19.20 -1.79
N ILE A 248 -10.11 19.64 -1.86
CA ILE A 248 -10.51 20.81 -2.63
C ILE A 248 -10.28 22.06 -1.79
N SER A 249 -9.15 22.74 -2.02
CA SER A 249 -8.78 23.97 -1.32
C SER A 249 -8.03 24.91 -2.25
N ALA A 250 -8.17 26.21 -2.05
CA ALA A 250 -7.45 27.19 -2.84
C ALA A 250 -5.93 27.03 -2.72
N GLY A 251 -5.23 27.06 -3.84
CA GLY A 251 -3.77 26.89 -3.91
C GLY A 251 -3.31 25.46 -4.15
N LYS A 252 -4.18 24.46 -4.04
CA LYS A 252 -3.86 23.06 -4.39
C LYS A 252 -4.06 22.80 -5.90
N ARG A 253 -3.49 21.71 -6.37
CA ARG A 253 -3.73 21.25 -7.74
C ARG A 253 -5.22 20.98 -7.97
N ALA A 254 -5.68 21.28 -9.16
CA ALA A 254 -7.08 21.11 -9.54
C ALA A 254 -7.37 19.68 -10.06
N ASP A 255 -6.88 18.67 -9.35
CA ASP A 255 -7.12 17.27 -9.69
C ASP A 255 -8.51 16.87 -9.17
N PHE A 256 -9.49 16.77 -10.07
CA PHE A 256 -10.88 16.51 -9.71
C PHE A 256 -11.40 15.25 -10.35
N VAL A 257 -12.17 14.48 -9.58
CA VAL A 257 -12.98 13.37 -10.06
C VAL A 257 -14.45 13.69 -9.79
N LEU A 258 -15.26 13.73 -10.85
CA LEU A 258 -16.71 13.90 -10.76
C LEU A 258 -17.37 12.53 -10.94
N LEU A 259 -18.24 12.19 -10.02
CA LEU A 259 -19.00 10.95 -10.03
C LEU A 259 -20.49 11.27 -10.23
N ASN A 260 -21.21 10.37 -10.88
CA ASN A 260 -22.67 10.37 -10.86
C ASN A 260 -23.22 9.78 -9.55
N ASP A 261 -24.54 9.73 -9.38
CA ASP A 261 -25.21 9.17 -8.19
C ASP A 261 -24.92 7.67 -8.00
N ASP A 262 -24.56 6.99 -9.06
CA ASP A 262 -24.11 5.59 -9.05
C ASP A 262 -22.60 5.45 -8.81
N LEU A 263 -21.92 6.50 -8.39
CA LEU A 263 -20.47 6.55 -8.17
C LEU A 263 -19.65 6.13 -9.40
N ASP A 264 -20.23 6.21 -10.59
CA ASP A 264 -19.49 5.98 -11.82
C ASP A 264 -18.78 7.26 -12.24
N LEU A 265 -17.61 7.10 -12.85
CA LEU A 265 -16.80 8.21 -13.30
C LEU A 265 -17.53 8.99 -14.41
N SER A 266 -17.82 10.25 -14.14
CA SER A 266 -18.39 11.17 -15.13
C SER A 266 -17.31 12.00 -15.82
N LEU A 267 -16.38 12.55 -15.05
CA LEU A 267 -15.26 13.36 -15.54
C LEU A 267 -14.06 13.23 -14.59
N MET A 268 -12.87 13.24 -15.16
CA MET A 268 -11.61 13.39 -14.43
C MET A 268 -10.82 14.54 -15.04
N HIS A 269 -10.30 15.41 -14.18
CA HIS A 269 -9.37 16.49 -14.52
C HIS A 269 -8.12 16.32 -13.66
N ILE A 270 -6.95 16.30 -14.30
CA ILE A 270 -5.65 16.10 -13.67
C ILE A 270 -4.68 17.18 -14.12
#